data_8f70f1e6f328d155a1a140afe436a55b
#
_entry.id   8f70f1e6f328d155a1a140afe436a55b
#
_cell.length_a   1.000
_cell.length_b   1.000
_cell.length_c   1.000
_cell.angle_alpha   90.00
_cell.angle_beta   90.00
_cell.angle_gamma   90.00
#
_symmetry.space_group_name_H-M   'P 1'
#
loop_
_entity.id
_entity.type
_entity.pdbx_description
1 polymer ?
#
loop_
_entity_poly.entity_id
_entity_poly.type
_entity_poly.pdbx_seq_one_letter_code
_entity_poly.pdbx_strand_id
1 'polypeptide(L)'
;MNKKYKLIEKKFFPEINKELWQIEALCDFGDVKKGDKGGWIEKESNLNNETDGNAWVYGDAKVHGDAVVCDNARVCDNARVCDNARVCDNAVVYGDARVYGDAWVCGDAWVHGDAWVCGDAEVYGDAVVCDNARVCDNARVCDNARVCGDAKVYGDARVYGDAVVCGDAVVCGDAVVCGDAEILVLGKLGDSRRFITATWSKDNCLKVRAGCFFGTIDDFQKAV
;
A
#
# COMPACT_ATOMS: atom_id res chain seq x y z
N MET A 1 14.66 27.64 11.33
CA MET A 1 14.71 26.20 11.03
C MET A 1 15.53 26.02 9.78
N ASN A 2 16.50 25.12 9.76
CA ASN A 2 17.27 24.83 8.57
C ASN A 2 16.42 23.93 7.67
N LYS A 3 16.11 24.41 6.47
CA LYS A 3 15.36 23.63 5.48
C LYS A 3 16.25 22.51 4.92
N LYS A 4 15.70 21.33 4.79
CA LYS A 4 16.36 20.14 4.23
C LYS A 4 16.47 20.22 2.70
N TYR A 5 15.52 20.85 2.03
CA TYR A 5 15.49 21.01 0.58
C TYR A 5 14.92 22.36 0.15
N LYS A 6 15.05 22.67 -1.12
CA LYS A 6 14.41 23.80 -1.80
C LYS A 6 13.68 23.32 -3.06
N LEU A 7 12.72 24.11 -3.50
CA LEU A 7 12.04 23.96 -4.79
C LEU A 7 12.88 24.65 -5.88
N ILE A 8 13.16 23.95 -6.99
CA ILE A 8 14.09 24.46 -8.01
C ILE A 8 13.43 24.71 -9.36
N GLU A 9 12.73 23.75 -9.92
CA GLU A 9 12.13 23.81 -11.25
C GLU A 9 10.64 23.48 -11.18
N LYS A 10 9.83 24.22 -11.91
CA LYS A 10 8.38 23.99 -12.01
C LYS A 10 8.03 23.39 -13.38
N LYS A 11 7.29 22.30 -13.40
CA LYS A 11 6.90 21.61 -14.62
C LYS A 11 5.42 21.22 -14.58
N PHE A 12 4.74 21.38 -15.71
CA PHE A 12 3.38 20.90 -15.89
C PHE A 12 3.36 19.42 -16.29
N PHE A 13 2.55 18.62 -15.62
CA PHE A 13 2.35 17.19 -15.85
C PHE A 13 0.93 16.96 -16.39
N PRO A 14 0.76 16.77 -17.71
CA PRO A 14 -0.57 16.63 -18.34
C PRO A 14 -1.36 15.44 -17.79
N GLU A 15 -0.68 14.34 -17.43
CA GLU A 15 -1.29 13.10 -16.97
C GLU A 15 -2.00 13.23 -15.62
N ILE A 16 -1.69 14.26 -14.84
CA ILE A 16 -2.34 14.58 -13.56
C ILE A 16 -2.96 16.01 -13.59
N ASN A 17 -2.80 16.73 -14.70
CA ASN A 17 -3.26 18.10 -14.88
C ASN A 17 -2.77 19.06 -13.76
N LYS A 18 -1.51 18.95 -13.36
CA LYS A 18 -0.91 19.75 -12.29
C LYS A 18 0.49 20.26 -12.65
N GLU A 19 0.86 21.38 -12.04
CA GLU A 19 2.22 21.88 -11.99
C GLU A 19 2.89 21.40 -10.69
N LEU A 20 4.05 20.77 -10.79
CA LEU A 20 4.83 20.32 -9.65
C LEU A 20 6.21 20.95 -9.68
N TRP A 21 6.83 21.03 -8.52
CA TRP A 21 8.19 21.51 -8.33
C TRP A 21 9.14 20.34 -8.12
N GLN A 22 10.28 20.37 -8.81
CA GLN A 22 11.39 19.50 -8.50
C GLN A 22 12.10 19.99 -7.24
N ILE A 23 12.54 19.07 -6.39
CA ILE A 23 13.26 19.37 -5.16
C ILE A 23 14.77 19.17 -5.32
N GLU A 24 15.57 19.93 -4.56
CA GLU A 24 17.02 19.80 -4.46
C GLU A 24 17.46 19.86 -3.00
N ALA A 25 18.28 18.91 -2.57
CA ALA A 25 18.79 18.82 -1.20
C ALA A 25 19.72 19.98 -0.84
N LEU A 26 19.52 20.58 0.33
CA LEU A 26 20.34 21.67 0.87
C LEU A 26 21.43 21.18 1.83
N CYS A 27 21.32 19.97 2.34
CA CYS A 27 22.26 19.32 3.25
C CYS A 27 22.31 17.82 2.99
N ASP A 28 23.27 17.13 3.58
CA ASP A 28 23.32 15.66 3.60
C ASP A 28 22.36 15.11 4.64
N PHE A 29 21.60 14.08 4.29
CA PHE A 29 20.75 13.30 5.19
C PHE A 29 20.48 11.90 4.62
N GLY A 30 20.45 10.86 5.45
CA GLY A 30 20.31 9.50 4.96
C GLY A 30 21.34 9.17 3.87
N ASP A 31 20.86 8.74 2.71
CA ASP A 31 21.65 8.47 1.51
C ASP A 31 21.66 9.65 0.51
N VAL A 32 20.94 10.73 0.81
CA VAL A 32 20.87 11.94 -0.02
C VAL A 32 22.02 12.90 0.29
N LYS A 33 22.66 13.43 -0.76
CA LYS A 33 23.74 14.40 -0.65
C LYS A 33 23.28 15.79 -1.01
N LYS A 34 23.90 16.80 -0.40
CA LYS A 34 23.67 18.20 -0.76
C LYS A 34 23.83 18.42 -2.26
N GLY A 35 22.81 18.99 -2.90
CA GLY A 35 22.75 19.23 -4.33
C GLY A 35 22.08 18.12 -5.13
N ASP A 36 21.76 16.98 -4.51
CA ASP A 36 20.99 15.94 -5.19
C ASP A 36 19.60 16.46 -5.56
N LYS A 37 19.21 16.18 -6.81
CA LYS A 37 17.88 16.44 -7.29
C LYS A 37 16.95 15.28 -6.94
N GLY A 38 15.82 15.61 -6.33
CA GLY A 38 14.78 14.66 -6.06
C GLY A 38 13.66 14.69 -7.09
N GLY A 39 12.54 14.08 -6.73
CA GLY A 39 11.33 14.03 -7.53
C GLY A 39 10.49 15.32 -7.47
N TRP A 40 9.20 15.17 -7.62
CA TRP A 40 8.27 16.25 -7.87
C TRP A 40 7.20 16.38 -6.79
N ILE A 41 7.03 17.56 -6.22
CA ILE A 41 6.01 17.86 -5.21
C ILE A 41 5.18 19.09 -5.63
N GLU A 42 3.90 19.11 -5.24
CA GLU A 42 3.03 20.26 -5.55
C GLU A 42 3.32 21.46 -4.64
N LYS A 43 3.60 21.19 -3.37
CA LYS A 43 3.84 22.20 -2.32
C LYS A 43 4.78 21.66 -1.23
N GLU A 44 5.40 22.57 -0.47
CA GLU A 44 6.36 22.16 0.60
C GLU A 44 5.72 21.24 1.66
N SER A 45 4.42 21.33 1.92
CA SER A 45 3.74 20.45 2.88
C SER A 45 3.61 19.00 2.44
N ASN A 46 3.90 18.68 1.17
CA ASN A 46 3.89 17.30 0.68
C ASN A 46 5.08 16.46 1.17
N LEU A 47 6.17 17.10 1.56
CA LEU A 47 7.36 16.42 2.05
C LEU A 47 7.87 17.11 3.31
N ASN A 48 8.09 16.36 4.38
CA ASN A 48 8.66 16.93 5.61
C ASN A 48 10.01 17.59 5.33
N ASN A 49 10.10 18.89 5.63
CA ASN A 49 11.26 19.73 5.38
C ASN A 49 12.11 19.94 6.64
N GLU A 50 11.80 19.27 7.74
CA GLU A 50 12.59 19.30 8.97
C GLU A 50 13.77 18.32 8.88
N THR A 51 14.82 18.58 9.64
CA THR A 51 16.06 17.79 9.59
C THR A 51 16.04 16.56 10.50
N ASP A 52 14.91 16.27 11.12
CA ASP A 52 14.71 15.15 12.05
C ASP A 52 14.36 13.81 11.39
N GLY A 53 14.12 13.81 10.07
CA GLY A 53 13.81 12.61 9.30
C GLY A 53 14.52 12.59 7.94
N ASN A 54 14.58 11.39 7.33
CA ASN A 54 15.26 11.17 6.06
C ASN A 54 14.27 11.04 4.87
N ALA A 55 12.99 11.44 5.05
CA ALA A 55 12.00 11.35 3.99
C ALA A 55 12.47 12.03 2.71
N TRP A 56 12.33 11.35 1.59
CA TRP A 56 12.71 11.87 0.29
C TRP A 56 11.87 11.32 -0.86
N VAL A 57 11.66 12.16 -1.87
CA VAL A 57 11.03 11.80 -3.13
C VAL A 57 12.13 11.72 -4.18
N TYR A 58 12.29 10.57 -4.82
CA TYR A 58 13.37 10.28 -5.76
C TYR A 58 12.87 10.24 -7.21
N GLY A 59 13.77 10.47 -8.16
CA GLY A 59 13.54 10.23 -9.58
C GLY A 59 12.36 11.00 -10.15
N ASP A 60 11.46 10.29 -10.81
CA ASP A 60 10.24 10.86 -11.42
C ASP A 60 8.99 10.71 -10.54
N ALA A 61 9.16 10.30 -9.28
CA ALA A 61 8.06 10.17 -8.35
C ALA A 61 7.35 11.51 -8.10
N LYS A 62 6.04 11.44 -7.91
CA LYS A 62 5.18 12.62 -7.78
C LYS A 62 4.34 12.57 -6.51
N VAL A 63 4.39 13.64 -5.73
CA VAL A 63 3.56 13.82 -4.53
C VAL A 63 2.74 15.10 -4.69
N HIS A 64 1.42 14.99 -4.61
CA HIS A 64 0.55 16.14 -4.82
C HIS A 64 -0.76 16.05 -4.02
N GLY A 65 -1.60 17.09 -4.11
CA GLY A 65 -2.78 17.23 -3.27
C GLY A 65 -2.38 17.56 -1.84
N ASP A 66 -3.07 16.99 -0.87
CA ASP A 66 -2.75 17.12 0.55
C ASP A 66 -1.93 15.91 1.09
N ALA A 67 -1.38 15.11 0.16
CA ALA A 67 -0.54 13.98 0.52
C ALA A 67 0.72 14.41 1.26
N VAL A 68 1.15 13.57 2.21
CA VAL A 68 2.31 13.85 3.08
C VAL A 68 3.27 12.67 3.07
N VAL A 69 4.56 12.97 2.84
CA VAL A 69 5.68 12.04 2.99
C VAL A 69 6.57 12.54 4.14
N CYS A 70 6.76 11.74 5.18
CA CYS A 70 7.47 12.16 6.39
C CYS A 70 8.36 11.06 7.00
N ASP A 71 9.03 11.40 8.08
CA ASP A 71 9.94 10.55 8.85
C ASP A 71 11.13 10.03 8.00
N ASN A 72 11.21 8.76 7.68
CA ASN A 72 12.24 8.17 6.81
C ASN A 72 11.65 7.59 5.53
N ALA A 73 10.41 7.92 5.20
CA ALA A 73 9.71 7.34 4.06
C ALA A 73 10.37 7.71 2.73
N ARG A 74 10.31 6.77 1.78
CA ARG A 74 10.89 6.91 0.45
C ARG A 74 9.83 6.72 -0.62
N VAL A 75 9.74 7.66 -1.56
CA VAL A 75 8.88 7.55 -2.74
C VAL A 75 9.78 7.64 -3.97
N CYS A 76 9.85 6.58 -4.76
CA CYS A 76 10.89 6.42 -5.79
C CYS A 76 10.30 6.09 -7.17
N ASP A 77 11.14 6.16 -8.19
CA ASP A 77 10.87 5.80 -9.58
C ASP A 77 9.73 6.63 -10.18
N ASN A 78 8.62 6.01 -10.58
CA ASN A 78 7.44 6.69 -11.13
C ASN A 78 6.26 6.71 -10.16
N ALA A 79 6.49 6.35 -8.90
CA ALA A 79 5.44 6.23 -7.90
C ALA A 79 4.67 7.54 -7.70
N ARG A 80 3.39 7.42 -7.38
CA ARG A 80 2.50 8.57 -7.16
C ARG A 80 1.83 8.48 -5.81
N VAL A 81 1.93 9.56 -5.03
CA VAL A 81 1.23 9.72 -3.75
C VAL A 81 0.38 10.98 -3.84
N CYS A 82 -0.93 10.87 -3.69
CA CYS A 82 -1.81 12.01 -3.90
C CYS A 82 -3.05 12.02 -2.99
N ASP A 83 -3.89 13.03 -3.18
CA ASP A 83 -5.08 13.32 -2.38
C ASP A 83 -4.70 13.60 -0.92
N ASN A 84 -5.17 12.85 0.07
CA ASN A 84 -4.82 13.00 1.49
C ASN A 84 -3.91 11.85 2.00
N ALA A 85 -3.33 11.08 1.07
CA ALA A 85 -2.55 9.90 1.42
C ALA A 85 -1.31 10.22 2.27
N ARG A 86 -0.94 9.31 3.16
CA ARG A 86 0.22 9.45 4.03
C ARG A 86 1.19 8.30 3.84
N VAL A 87 2.48 8.64 3.68
CA VAL A 87 3.59 7.69 3.65
C VAL A 87 4.59 8.12 4.71
N CYS A 88 4.79 7.32 5.75
CA CYS A 88 5.58 7.70 6.93
C CYS A 88 6.43 6.54 7.49
N ASP A 89 7.13 6.79 8.58
CA ASP A 89 8.09 5.87 9.19
C ASP A 89 9.20 5.45 8.19
N ASN A 90 9.45 4.17 7.99
CA ASN A 90 10.43 3.66 7.03
C ASN A 90 9.78 3.12 5.74
N ALA A 91 8.54 3.45 5.49
CA ALA A 91 7.79 2.93 4.35
C ALA A 91 8.40 3.31 3.00
N VAL A 92 8.34 2.38 2.05
CA VAL A 92 8.88 2.58 0.70
C VAL A 92 7.80 2.36 -0.35
N VAL A 93 7.60 3.36 -1.21
CA VAL A 93 6.68 3.30 -2.35
C VAL A 93 7.48 3.50 -3.62
N TYR A 94 7.52 2.52 -4.53
CA TYR A 94 8.35 2.61 -5.74
C TYR A 94 7.75 1.88 -6.96
N GLY A 95 8.45 1.96 -8.10
CA GLY A 95 7.91 1.50 -9.38
C GLY A 95 6.82 2.42 -9.91
N ASP A 96 5.75 1.88 -10.42
CA ASP A 96 4.57 2.62 -10.90
C ASP A 96 3.43 2.62 -9.86
N ALA A 97 3.75 2.33 -8.60
CA ALA A 97 2.80 2.22 -7.50
C ALA A 97 2.05 3.52 -7.23
N ARG A 98 0.79 3.39 -6.80
CA ARG A 98 -0.09 4.52 -6.52
C ARG A 98 -0.70 4.42 -5.13
N VAL A 99 -0.54 5.48 -4.34
CA VAL A 99 -1.14 5.63 -3.00
C VAL A 99 -2.01 6.89 -3.04
N TYR A 100 -3.31 6.76 -2.83
CA TYR A 100 -4.24 7.90 -2.96
C TYR A 100 -5.49 7.75 -2.08
N GLY A 101 -6.33 8.79 -2.05
CA GLY A 101 -7.43 8.89 -1.11
C GLY A 101 -6.90 9.26 0.27
N ASP A 102 -7.46 8.69 1.32
CA ASP A 102 -7.03 8.84 2.71
C ASP A 102 -6.10 7.68 3.16
N ALA A 103 -5.47 6.98 2.21
CA ALA A 103 -4.67 5.79 2.47
C ALA A 103 -3.41 6.07 3.30
N TRP A 104 -3.06 5.13 4.17
CA TRP A 104 -1.86 5.18 5.01
C TRP A 104 -0.91 4.03 4.69
N VAL A 105 0.36 4.37 4.43
CA VAL A 105 1.46 3.42 4.27
C VAL A 105 2.54 3.79 5.29
N CYS A 106 2.78 2.94 6.27
CA CYS A 106 3.70 3.25 7.38
C CYS A 106 4.44 2.01 7.93
N GLY A 107 5.28 2.20 8.95
CA GLY A 107 6.17 1.16 9.43
C GLY A 107 7.28 0.87 8.43
N ASP A 108 7.65 -0.38 8.25
CA ASP A 108 8.60 -0.87 7.27
C ASP A 108 7.90 -1.41 6.00
N ALA A 109 6.68 -0.95 5.72
CA ALA A 109 5.86 -1.44 4.63
C ALA A 109 6.40 -1.06 3.24
N TRP A 110 6.23 -1.98 2.27
CA TRP A 110 6.65 -1.80 0.90
C TRP A 110 5.47 -1.88 -0.06
N VAL A 111 5.30 -0.85 -0.90
CA VAL A 111 4.29 -0.81 -1.96
C VAL A 111 5.01 -0.59 -3.29
N HIS A 112 4.96 -1.56 -4.21
CA HIS A 112 5.73 -1.48 -5.44
C HIS A 112 5.10 -2.20 -6.65
N GLY A 113 5.77 -2.13 -7.80
CA GLY A 113 5.21 -2.56 -9.08
C GLY A 113 4.11 -1.60 -9.54
N ASP A 114 3.04 -2.12 -10.05
CA ASP A 114 1.83 -1.37 -10.45
C ASP A 114 0.76 -1.39 -9.33
N ALA A 115 1.15 -1.61 -8.07
CA ALA A 115 0.24 -1.76 -6.95
C ALA A 115 -0.53 -0.48 -6.61
N TRP A 116 -1.78 -0.64 -6.17
CA TRP A 116 -2.64 0.46 -5.76
C TRP A 116 -3.08 0.31 -4.30
N VAL A 117 -2.87 1.37 -3.52
CA VAL A 117 -3.41 1.51 -2.16
C VAL A 117 -4.30 2.74 -2.15
N CYS A 118 -5.59 2.59 -1.84
CA CYS A 118 -6.56 3.68 -2.00
C CYS A 118 -7.74 3.62 -1.01
N GLY A 119 -8.58 4.67 -1.03
CA GLY A 119 -9.63 4.84 -0.04
C GLY A 119 -9.02 5.13 1.33
N ASP A 120 -9.57 4.55 2.38
CA ASP A 120 -9.08 4.61 3.76
C ASP A 120 -8.18 3.40 4.10
N ALA A 121 -7.55 2.77 3.10
CA ALA A 121 -6.76 1.57 3.29
C ALA A 121 -5.48 1.83 4.09
N GLU A 122 -5.13 0.87 4.95
CA GLU A 122 -3.93 0.93 5.79
C GLU A 122 -2.98 -0.22 5.45
N VAL A 123 -1.70 0.10 5.15
CA VAL A 123 -0.62 -0.88 4.94
C VAL A 123 0.51 -0.54 5.90
N TYR A 124 0.81 -1.44 6.86
CA TYR A 124 1.80 -1.14 7.90
C TYR A 124 2.52 -2.39 8.44
N GLY A 125 3.48 -2.20 9.37
CA GLY A 125 4.40 -3.24 9.79
C GLY A 125 5.41 -3.53 8.68
N ASP A 126 5.77 -4.78 8.47
CA ASP A 126 6.64 -5.26 7.38
C ASP A 126 5.83 -5.73 6.15
N ALA A 127 4.61 -5.22 5.98
CA ALA A 127 3.69 -5.66 4.93
C ALA A 127 4.18 -5.30 3.53
N VAL A 128 3.92 -6.18 2.56
CA VAL A 128 4.31 -5.97 1.16
C VAL A 128 3.08 -6.03 0.25
N VAL A 129 2.88 -4.98 -0.54
CA VAL A 129 1.86 -4.92 -1.60
C VAL A 129 2.57 -4.70 -2.93
N CYS A 130 2.47 -5.65 -3.85
CA CYS A 130 3.28 -5.61 -5.08
C CYS A 130 2.57 -6.13 -6.34
N ASP A 131 3.27 -6.03 -7.45
CA ASP A 131 2.78 -6.39 -8.78
C ASP A 131 1.57 -5.52 -9.18
N ASN A 132 0.43 -6.11 -9.54
CA ASN A 132 -0.81 -5.39 -9.87
C ASN A 132 -1.82 -5.40 -8.72
N ALA A 133 -1.38 -5.70 -7.50
CA ALA A 133 -2.25 -5.86 -6.34
C ALA A 133 -2.99 -4.56 -5.98
N ARG A 134 -4.19 -4.71 -5.45
CA ARG A 134 -5.01 -3.56 -5.03
C ARG A 134 -5.49 -3.73 -3.60
N VAL A 135 -5.24 -2.72 -2.77
CA VAL A 135 -5.72 -2.62 -1.39
C VAL A 135 -6.55 -1.34 -1.29
N CYS A 136 -7.85 -1.44 -1.10
CA CYS A 136 -8.78 -0.32 -1.22
C CYS A 136 -9.85 -0.31 -0.13
N ASP A 137 -10.67 0.75 -0.10
CA ASP A 137 -11.72 0.99 0.89
C ASP A 137 -11.13 1.07 2.31
N ASN A 138 -11.65 0.35 3.30
CA ASN A 138 -11.15 0.32 4.68
C ASN A 138 -10.23 -0.90 4.95
N ALA A 139 -9.66 -1.49 3.89
CA ALA A 139 -8.87 -2.71 4.02
C ALA A 139 -7.55 -2.47 4.78
N ARG A 140 -7.13 -3.48 5.55
CA ARG A 140 -5.90 -3.42 6.33
C ARG A 140 -4.97 -4.57 5.97
N VAL A 141 -3.71 -4.24 5.68
CA VAL A 141 -2.64 -5.20 5.43
C VAL A 141 -1.49 -4.88 6.38
N CYS A 142 -1.15 -5.80 7.26
CA CYS A 142 -0.15 -5.50 8.30
C CYS A 142 0.71 -6.71 8.70
N ASP A 143 1.63 -6.47 9.65
CA ASP A 143 2.63 -7.41 10.11
C ASP A 143 3.54 -7.83 8.94
N ASN A 144 3.76 -9.12 8.68
CA ASN A 144 4.56 -9.63 7.56
C ASN A 144 3.71 -10.02 6.35
N ALA A 145 2.45 -9.55 6.28
CA ALA A 145 1.51 -9.98 5.25
C ALA A 145 1.94 -9.53 3.84
N ARG A 146 1.65 -10.37 2.85
CA ARG A 146 1.97 -10.10 1.44
C ARG A 146 0.73 -10.15 0.57
N VAL A 147 0.54 -9.12 -0.26
CA VAL A 147 -0.52 -9.06 -1.28
C VAL A 147 0.15 -8.82 -2.63
N CYS A 148 0.06 -9.79 -3.54
CA CYS A 148 0.81 -9.76 -4.80
C CYS A 148 0.03 -10.35 -5.99
N GLY A 149 0.59 -10.23 -7.20
CA GLY A 149 -0.11 -10.59 -8.43
C GLY A 149 -1.25 -9.64 -8.73
N ASP A 150 -2.36 -10.15 -9.20
CA ASP A 150 -3.59 -9.38 -9.49
C ASP A 150 -4.57 -9.39 -8.30
N ALA A 151 -4.08 -9.70 -7.09
CA ALA A 151 -4.89 -9.84 -5.89
C ALA A 151 -5.59 -8.54 -5.49
N LYS A 152 -6.78 -8.68 -4.92
CA LYS A 152 -7.60 -7.55 -4.47
C LYS A 152 -8.03 -7.73 -3.02
N VAL A 153 -7.75 -6.73 -2.19
CA VAL A 153 -8.19 -6.66 -0.79
C VAL A 153 -9.01 -5.38 -0.63
N TYR A 154 -10.29 -5.49 -0.28
CA TYR A 154 -11.18 -4.32 -0.17
C TYR A 154 -12.34 -4.51 0.81
N GLY A 155 -13.10 -3.45 1.05
CA GLY A 155 -14.10 -3.41 2.14
C GLY A 155 -13.39 -3.26 3.47
N ASP A 156 -13.89 -3.93 4.52
CA ASP A 156 -13.30 -3.96 5.86
C ASP A 156 -12.34 -5.16 6.05
N ALA A 157 -11.84 -5.73 4.96
CA ALA A 157 -11.00 -6.91 4.96
C ALA A 157 -9.65 -6.69 5.67
N ARG A 158 -9.17 -7.72 6.37
CA ARG A 158 -7.90 -7.67 7.11
C ARG A 158 -7.00 -8.81 6.70
N VAL A 159 -5.74 -8.49 6.37
CA VAL A 159 -4.69 -9.45 6.03
C VAL A 159 -3.50 -9.18 6.95
N TYR A 160 -3.13 -10.14 7.81
CA TYR A 160 -2.07 -9.92 8.80
C TYR A 160 -1.33 -11.21 9.19
N GLY A 161 -0.27 -11.07 10.02
CA GLY A 161 0.65 -12.15 10.31
C GLY A 161 1.54 -12.43 9.10
N ASP A 162 1.82 -13.69 8.81
CA ASP A 162 2.62 -14.12 7.66
C ASP A 162 1.73 -14.49 6.45
N ALA A 163 0.50 -13.97 6.40
CA ALA A 163 -0.48 -14.34 5.38
C ALA A 163 -0.07 -13.88 3.97
N VAL A 164 -0.30 -14.73 2.98
CA VAL A 164 -0.03 -14.44 1.57
C VAL A 164 -1.32 -14.47 0.76
N VAL A 165 -1.64 -13.35 0.10
CA VAL A 165 -2.76 -13.22 -0.84
C VAL A 165 -2.18 -12.95 -2.22
N CYS A 166 -2.29 -13.90 -3.15
CA CYS A 166 -1.60 -13.82 -4.43
C CYS A 166 -2.45 -14.32 -5.61
N GLY A 167 -1.92 -14.15 -6.83
CA GLY A 167 -2.64 -14.47 -8.05
C GLY A 167 -3.87 -13.58 -8.23
N ASP A 168 -4.97 -14.15 -8.65
CA ASP A 168 -6.26 -13.46 -8.85
C ASP A 168 -7.13 -13.42 -7.57
N ALA A 169 -6.55 -13.67 -6.40
CA ALA A 169 -7.28 -13.79 -5.14
C ALA A 169 -8.04 -12.51 -4.78
N VAL A 170 -9.24 -12.67 -4.24
CA VAL A 170 -10.09 -11.56 -3.79
C VAL A 170 -10.46 -11.74 -2.32
N VAL A 171 -10.06 -10.81 -1.48
CA VAL A 171 -10.41 -10.74 -0.05
C VAL A 171 -11.27 -9.50 0.15
N CYS A 172 -12.51 -9.66 0.58
CA CYS A 172 -13.45 -8.53 0.64
C CYS A 172 -14.49 -8.66 1.77
N GLY A 173 -15.23 -7.57 1.99
CA GLY A 173 -16.16 -7.46 3.11
C GLY A 173 -15.41 -7.53 4.43
N ASP A 174 -15.92 -8.22 5.42
CA ASP A 174 -15.33 -8.41 6.75
C ASP A 174 -14.32 -9.58 6.82
N ALA A 175 -13.79 -10.04 5.67
CA ALA A 175 -12.93 -11.22 5.62
C ALA A 175 -11.61 -10.99 6.37
N VAL A 176 -11.16 -12.00 7.09
CA VAL A 176 -9.91 -11.98 7.85
C VAL A 176 -9.01 -13.09 7.37
N VAL A 177 -7.79 -12.75 7.01
CA VAL A 177 -6.71 -13.63 6.61
C VAL A 177 -5.55 -13.43 7.53
N CYS A 178 -5.12 -14.47 8.23
CA CYS A 178 -4.07 -14.32 9.23
C CYS A 178 -3.21 -15.59 9.37
N GLY A 179 -2.04 -15.39 9.95
CA GLY A 179 -1.06 -16.44 10.20
C GLY A 179 -0.37 -16.92 8.92
N ASP A 180 0.12 -18.16 8.90
CA ASP A 180 0.81 -18.77 7.75
C ASP A 180 -0.21 -19.26 6.68
N ALA A 181 -1.33 -18.56 6.54
CA ALA A 181 -2.40 -19.00 5.66
C ALA A 181 -2.10 -18.68 4.19
N GLU A 182 -2.02 -19.71 3.36
CA GLU A 182 -2.20 -19.57 1.93
C GLU A 182 -3.71 -19.54 1.62
N ILE A 183 -4.15 -18.53 0.88
CA ILE A 183 -5.57 -18.41 0.54
C ILE A 183 -5.85 -18.86 -0.89
N LEU A 184 -6.79 -19.76 -1.00
CA LEU A 184 -7.55 -19.97 -2.22
C LEU A 184 -8.89 -19.23 -2.09
N VAL A 185 -9.09 -18.15 -2.85
CA VAL A 185 -10.39 -17.52 -2.98
C VAL A 185 -11.16 -18.20 -4.09
N LEU A 186 -12.19 -18.93 -3.73
CA LEU A 186 -13.18 -19.42 -4.67
C LEU A 186 -14.21 -18.29 -4.85
N GLY A 187 -14.30 -17.75 -6.05
CA GLY A 187 -15.26 -16.70 -6.40
C GLY A 187 -16.73 -17.11 -6.16
N LYS A 188 -17.66 -16.33 -6.67
CA LYS A 188 -19.11 -16.57 -6.54
C LYS A 188 -19.48 -18.00 -6.96
N LEU A 189 -19.85 -18.83 -6.01
CA LEU A 189 -20.43 -20.15 -6.26
C LEU A 189 -21.96 -20.05 -6.12
N GLY A 190 -22.67 -20.36 -7.19
CA GLY A 190 -24.13 -20.36 -7.26
C GLY A 190 -24.76 -18.95 -7.32
N ASP A 191 -26.09 -18.87 -7.16
CA ASP A 191 -26.88 -17.64 -7.21
C ASP A 191 -26.70 -16.71 -6.01
N SER A 192 -26.05 -17.18 -4.96
CA SER A 192 -25.71 -16.35 -3.81
C SER A 192 -24.51 -15.47 -4.15
N ARG A 193 -24.63 -14.15 -4.03
CA ARG A 193 -23.54 -13.18 -4.22
C ARG A 193 -22.45 -13.28 -3.14
N ARG A 194 -22.29 -14.44 -2.51
CA ARG A 194 -21.37 -14.65 -1.38
C ARG A 194 -20.03 -15.20 -1.89
N PHE A 195 -18.95 -14.63 -1.38
CA PHE A 195 -17.61 -15.16 -1.61
C PHE A 195 -17.34 -16.33 -0.67
N ILE A 196 -16.68 -17.34 -1.18
CA ILE A 196 -16.16 -18.45 -0.39
C ILE A 196 -14.65 -18.29 -0.34
N THR A 197 -14.10 -18.21 0.85
CA THR A 197 -12.66 -18.25 1.07
C THR A 197 -12.28 -19.59 1.69
N ALA A 198 -11.28 -20.23 1.13
CA ALA A 198 -10.66 -21.41 1.73
C ALA A 198 -9.25 -21.05 2.18
N THR A 199 -8.94 -21.31 3.43
CA THR A 199 -7.65 -21.03 4.04
C THR A 199 -7.01 -22.31 4.55
N TRP A 200 -5.75 -22.50 4.23
CA TRP A 200 -4.98 -23.61 4.79
C TRP A 200 -4.52 -23.20 6.20
N SER A 201 -4.90 -23.94 7.21
CA SER A 201 -4.54 -23.63 8.61
C SER A 201 -3.27 -24.35 9.06
N LYS A 202 -2.61 -23.84 10.13
CA LYS A 202 -1.43 -24.48 10.77
C LYS A 202 -1.65 -25.95 11.15
N ASP A 203 -2.89 -26.35 11.41
CA ASP A 203 -3.28 -27.71 11.73
C ASP A 203 -3.38 -28.61 10.49
N ASN A 204 -2.85 -28.16 9.36
CA ASN A 204 -2.87 -28.85 8.06
C ASN A 204 -4.29 -29.22 7.59
N CYS A 205 -5.28 -28.39 7.91
CA CYS A 205 -6.65 -28.55 7.46
C CYS A 205 -7.14 -27.33 6.68
N LEU A 206 -7.92 -27.59 5.62
CA LEU A 206 -8.53 -26.55 4.82
C LEU A 206 -9.79 -26.05 5.54
N LYS A 207 -9.77 -24.78 5.98
CA LYS A 207 -10.92 -24.11 6.58
C LYS A 207 -11.64 -23.28 5.51
N VAL A 208 -12.97 -23.36 5.49
CA VAL A 208 -13.83 -22.67 4.54
C VAL A 208 -14.67 -21.65 5.30
N ARG A 209 -14.73 -20.42 4.74
CA ARG A 209 -15.66 -19.38 5.16
C ARG A 209 -16.61 -19.06 4.01
N ALA A 210 -17.91 -19.15 4.26
CA ALA A 210 -18.94 -18.86 3.29
C ALA A 210 -20.11 -18.10 3.99
N GLY A 211 -20.08 -16.79 3.95
CA GLY A 211 -21.03 -15.97 4.70
C GLY A 211 -20.87 -16.18 6.21
N CYS A 212 -21.93 -16.66 6.88
CA CYS A 212 -21.90 -16.96 8.32
C CYS A 212 -21.24 -18.31 8.66
N PHE A 213 -20.95 -19.16 7.66
CA PHE A 213 -20.31 -20.46 7.88
C PHE A 213 -18.79 -20.28 8.08
N PHE A 214 -18.26 -20.98 9.08
CA PHE A 214 -16.82 -21.15 9.28
C PHE A 214 -16.57 -22.57 9.82
N GLY A 215 -15.79 -23.36 9.12
CA GLY A 215 -15.47 -24.72 9.50
C GLY A 215 -14.51 -25.41 8.53
N THR A 216 -14.31 -26.70 8.68
CA THR A 216 -13.52 -27.48 7.72
C THR A 216 -14.27 -27.68 6.41
N ILE A 217 -13.58 -28.13 5.35
CA ILE A 217 -14.23 -28.46 4.08
C ILE A 217 -15.28 -29.56 4.26
N ASP A 218 -15.03 -30.52 5.13
CA ASP A 218 -15.98 -31.60 5.44
C ASP A 218 -17.22 -31.08 6.15
N ASP A 219 -17.07 -30.10 7.06
CA ASP A 219 -18.20 -29.45 7.73
C ASP A 219 -19.01 -28.60 6.73
N PHE A 220 -18.34 -27.95 5.79
CA PHE A 220 -18.99 -27.18 4.73
C PHE A 220 -19.81 -28.10 3.81
N GLN A 221 -19.26 -29.24 3.41
CA GLN A 221 -19.99 -30.22 2.58
C GLN A 221 -21.24 -30.78 3.26
N LYS A 222 -21.25 -30.86 4.59
CA LYS A 222 -22.43 -31.32 5.36
C LYS A 222 -23.48 -30.20 5.54
N ALA A 223 -23.08 -28.93 5.38
CA ALA A 223 -23.94 -27.77 5.60
C ALA A 223 -24.63 -27.26 4.31
N VAL A 224 -24.24 -27.78 3.16
CA VAL A 224 -24.77 -27.46 1.82
C VAL A 224 -25.59 -28.64 1.30
#